data_34af78e965d85889436878e889115e6c
#
_entry.id   34af78e965d85889436878e889115e6c
#
_cell.length_a   1.000
_cell.length_b   1.000
_cell.length_c   1.000
_cell.angle_alpha   90.00
_cell.angle_beta   90.00
_cell.angle_gamma   90.00
#
_symmetry.space_group_name_H-M   'P 1'
#
loop_
_entity.id
_entity.type
_entity.pdbx_description
1 polymer ?
#
loop_
_entity_poly.entity_id
_entity_poly.type
_entity_poly.pdbx_seq_one_letter_code
_entity_poly.pdbx_strand_id
1 'polypeptide(L)'
;IMVTMPTEAAVDEQLIHDLLVNGMDCARINCAHDGPAEWSAMIRNLRRAQRTTGRSCRIMMDLAGPKLRTGPVTVGPDVLKYRPRRDVYGRVVEPARIWVSDDLILHPAPAAADGSLQVDDDWLAGLESGDTVKFRDTRDANRRLRVAAVTSEGCWLEGGKTAYLDNGVMLYHHCEGDRRVSGTFVSGIPAIENYLRLFSGDRLILTADAYPGEPAKYDGSGLVLAPARISCTLPEILEQVSAGESIWFDDGKIGGIIEKAETDSLQIKITHANAGGSKLRSDKGINLPDSSLELPALTRKDRADLEFVATHADIVALSFANTVEDVRSLKQALDQVGEGQPAIVLKIETMAGFRHLPDMLLEAMSSPACGVMIARGDLAVESGFERLAELQEEILWLCEAAHVPVIWATQVLENLAKTGAPTRAEITDAAMAHRSECVMLNKGPHIVETVRTLDN
;
A
#
# COMPACT_ATOMS: atom_id res chain seq x y z
N ILE A 1 -8.41 13.99 15.72
CA ILE A 1 -8.32 13.28 14.44
C ILE A 1 -6.88 12.88 14.18
N MET A 2 -6.64 11.61 13.88
CA MET A 2 -5.33 11.09 13.47
C MET A 2 -5.27 10.92 11.97
N VAL A 3 -4.15 11.33 11.34
CA VAL A 3 -3.96 11.17 9.89
C VAL A 3 -2.67 10.40 9.62
N THR A 4 -2.75 9.36 8.76
CA THR A 4 -1.58 8.64 8.28
C THR A 4 -0.82 9.51 7.28
N MET A 5 0.44 9.84 7.60
CA MET A 5 1.29 10.66 6.74
C MET A 5 1.64 9.92 5.45
N PRO A 6 1.39 10.52 4.29
CA PRO A 6 1.91 10.01 3.02
C PRO A 6 3.40 10.37 2.88
N THR A 7 4.12 9.66 2.02
CA THR A 7 5.55 9.90 1.77
C THR A 7 5.82 11.34 1.30
N GLU A 8 4.87 11.93 0.56
CA GLU A 8 4.92 13.32 0.08
C GLU A 8 5.01 14.35 1.21
N ALA A 9 4.51 14.01 2.42
CA ALA A 9 4.62 14.88 3.60
C ALA A 9 6.07 15.17 4.02
N ALA A 10 7.04 14.39 3.53
CA ALA A 10 8.47 14.65 3.73
C ALA A 10 8.95 15.90 2.97
N VAL A 11 8.29 16.25 1.86
CA VAL A 11 8.66 17.36 0.96
C VAL A 11 7.58 18.44 0.84
N ASP A 12 6.32 18.10 1.08
CA ASP A 12 5.16 19.01 1.00
C ASP A 12 4.77 19.51 2.40
N GLU A 13 5.34 20.67 2.78
CA GLU A 13 5.01 21.34 4.05
C GLU A 13 3.57 21.90 4.03
N GLN A 14 3.06 22.32 2.85
CA GLN A 14 1.73 22.89 2.73
C GLN A 14 0.65 21.86 3.04
N LEU A 15 0.82 20.61 2.61
CA LEU A 15 -0.09 19.54 2.96
C LEU A 15 -0.24 19.37 4.48
N ILE A 16 0.87 19.38 5.22
CA ILE A 16 0.84 19.24 6.69
C ILE A 16 0.19 20.46 7.34
N HIS A 17 0.48 21.66 6.85
CA HIS A 17 -0.16 22.89 7.32
C HIS A 17 -1.69 22.82 7.15
N ASP A 18 -2.15 22.41 5.98
CA ASP A 18 -3.58 22.33 5.67
C ASP A 18 -4.28 21.26 6.51
N LEU A 19 -3.63 20.10 6.76
CA LEU A 19 -4.14 19.07 7.66
C LEU A 19 -4.32 19.61 9.10
N LEU A 20 -3.33 20.33 9.63
CA LEU A 20 -3.41 20.93 10.97
C LEU A 20 -4.54 21.95 11.07
N VAL A 21 -4.64 22.87 10.11
CA VAL A 21 -5.67 23.93 10.11
C VAL A 21 -7.07 23.32 10.06
N ASN A 22 -7.24 22.18 9.36
CA ASN A 22 -8.53 21.51 9.20
C ASN A 22 -8.85 20.48 10.30
N GLY A 23 -8.05 20.33 11.37
CA GLY A 23 -8.44 19.54 12.53
C GLY A 23 -7.59 18.30 12.83
N MET A 24 -6.44 18.13 12.20
CA MET A 24 -5.52 17.03 12.57
C MET A 24 -4.88 17.30 13.94
N ASP A 25 -5.00 16.33 14.87
CA ASP A 25 -4.44 16.38 16.23
C ASP A 25 -3.30 15.38 16.42
N CYS A 26 -3.21 14.36 15.57
CA CYS A 26 -2.18 13.34 15.61
C CYS A 26 -1.71 12.97 14.21
N ALA A 27 -0.40 13.00 13.99
CA ALA A 27 0.25 12.53 12.77
C ALA A 27 0.74 11.09 12.98
N ARG A 28 0.20 10.14 12.22
CA ARG A 28 0.66 8.75 12.24
C ARG A 28 1.71 8.51 11.18
N ILE A 29 2.92 8.11 11.58
CA ILE A 29 4.01 7.64 10.71
C ILE A 29 4.03 6.10 10.76
N ASN A 30 3.80 5.47 9.62
CA ASN A 30 3.82 4.01 9.54
C ASN A 30 5.23 3.50 9.22
N CYS A 31 5.89 2.89 10.21
CA CYS A 31 7.26 2.39 10.09
C CYS A 31 7.42 1.19 9.13
N ALA A 32 6.31 0.62 8.63
CA ALA A 32 6.37 -0.37 7.56
C ALA A 32 6.79 0.25 6.21
N HIS A 33 6.71 1.56 6.07
CA HIS A 33 7.04 2.31 4.87
C HIS A 33 8.07 3.40 5.19
N ASP A 34 8.78 3.85 4.15
CA ASP A 34 9.81 4.89 4.25
C ASP A 34 10.94 4.51 5.24
N GLY A 35 11.77 5.47 5.60
CA GLY A 35 12.89 5.27 6.52
C GLY A 35 13.14 6.49 7.42
N PRO A 36 14.16 6.42 8.29
CA PRO A 36 14.49 7.49 9.24
C PRO A 36 14.71 8.87 8.59
N ALA A 37 15.18 8.92 7.34
CA ALA A 37 15.40 10.18 6.62
C ALA A 37 14.08 10.89 6.29
N GLU A 38 13.12 10.14 5.70
CA GLU A 38 11.78 10.62 5.37
C GLU A 38 11.00 10.93 6.62
N TRP A 39 11.03 10.06 7.65
CA TRP A 39 10.37 10.29 8.93
C TRP A 39 10.88 11.57 9.60
N SER A 40 12.21 11.79 9.60
CA SER A 40 12.79 13.05 10.10
C SER A 40 12.31 14.28 9.34
N ALA A 41 12.15 14.16 8.01
CA ALA A 41 11.66 15.25 7.19
C ALA A 41 10.17 15.55 7.49
N MET A 42 9.32 14.52 7.59
CA MET A 42 7.90 14.66 8.00
C MET A 42 7.79 15.35 9.37
N ILE A 43 8.57 14.90 10.34
CA ILE A 43 8.59 15.48 11.71
C ILE A 43 9.05 16.94 11.69
N ARG A 44 10.10 17.28 10.93
CA ARG A 44 10.55 18.67 10.80
C ARG A 44 9.47 19.56 10.18
N ASN A 45 8.81 19.10 9.13
CA ASN A 45 7.72 19.83 8.49
C ASN A 45 6.54 19.99 9.44
N LEU A 46 6.17 18.94 10.19
CA LEU A 46 5.12 19.01 11.21
C LEU A 46 5.46 20.03 12.30
N ARG A 47 6.67 19.99 12.86
CA ARG A 47 7.11 20.95 13.89
C ARG A 47 7.12 22.40 13.39
N ARG A 48 7.40 22.63 12.10
CA ARG A 48 7.32 23.94 11.45
C ARG A 48 5.87 24.39 11.29
N ALA A 49 5.00 23.52 10.79
CA ALA A 49 3.57 23.79 10.65
C ALA A 49 2.88 24.06 12.00
N GLN A 50 3.24 23.35 13.07
CA GLN A 50 2.76 23.63 14.42
C GLN A 50 3.11 25.06 14.89
N ARG A 51 4.33 25.53 14.60
CA ARG A 51 4.76 26.89 14.96
C ARG A 51 4.01 27.96 14.17
N THR A 52 3.71 27.72 12.90
CA THR A 52 3.00 28.70 12.06
C THR A 52 1.50 28.76 12.34
N THR A 53 0.89 27.61 12.65
CA THR A 53 -0.55 27.51 12.92
C THR A 53 -0.92 27.75 14.39
N GLY A 54 0.04 27.60 15.32
CA GLY A 54 -0.22 27.62 16.76
C GLY A 54 -0.95 26.38 17.28
N ARG A 55 -1.20 25.36 16.45
CA ARG A 55 -1.88 24.10 16.83
C ARG A 55 -0.87 23.05 17.29
N SER A 56 -1.21 22.34 18.36
CA SER A 56 -0.43 21.16 18.78
C SER A 56 -0.84 19.93 17.97
N CYS A 57 0.11 19.02 17.73
CA CYS A 57 -0.15 17.75 17.10
C CYS A 57 0.81 16.71 17.67
N ARG A 58 0.27 15.56 18.09
CA ARG A 58 1.07 14.43 18.56
C ARG A 58 1.64 13.65 17.39
N ILE A 59 2.76 12.97 17.64
CA ILE A 59 3.38 12.07 16.66
C ILE A 59 3.20 10.65 17.17
N MET A 60 2.47 9.84 16.41
CA MET A 60 2.42 8.41 16.62
C MET A 60 3.29 7.70 15.59
N MET A 61 4.23 6.89 16.04
CA MET A 61 4.99 5.99 15.17
C MET A 61 4.48 4.56 15.35
N ASP A 62 4.07 3.98 14.23
CA ASP A 62 3.39 2.69 14.19
C ASP A 62 4.37 1.63 13.67
N LEU A 63 4.84 0.75 14.56
CA LEU A 63 5.80 -0.30 14.25
C LEU A 63 5.22 -1.29 13.22
N ALA A 64 6.07 -1.79 12.34
CA ALA A 64 5.63 -2.68 11.25
C ALA A 64 5.02 -4.00 11.77
N GLY A 65 5.62 -4.55 12.84
CA GLY A 65 5.23 -5.84 13.40
C GLY A 65 5.54 -7.03 12.49
N PRO A 66 5.28 -8.25 12.96
CA PRO A 66 5.53 -9.48 12.22
C PRO A 66 4.41 -9.78 11.21
N LYS A 67 4.09 -8.83 10.33
CA LYS A 67 3.04 -9.03 9.33
C LYS A 67 3.48 -10.05 8.28
N LEU A 68 2.77 -11.17 8.23
CA LEU A 68 2.95 -12.17 7.21
C LEU A 68 2.46 -11.65 5.86
N ARG A 69 3.30 -11.76 4.81
CA ARG A 69 2.99 -11.27 3.46
C ARG A 69 3.44 -12.24 2.39
N THR A 70 2.85 -12.11 1.21
CA THR A 70 3.34 -12.81 0.01
C THR A 70 4.71 -12.27 -0.39
N GLY A 71 5.60 -13.18 -0.79
CA GLY A 71 6.88 -12.83 -1.39
C GLY A 71 6.76 -12.21 -2.79
N PRO A 72 7.88 -11.97 -3.46
CA PRO A 72 7.90 -11.38 -4.79
C PRO A 72 7.21 -12.28 -5.82
N VAL A 73 6.67 -11.67 -6.87
CA VAL A 73 6.17 -12.36 -8.06
C VAL A 73 7.15 -12.09 -9.21
N THR A 74 7.27 -13.03 -10.15
CA THR A 74 8.09 -12.83 -11.36
C THR A 74 7.73 -11.52 -12.04
N VAL A 75 8.74 -10.77 -12.48
CA VAL A 75 8.55 -9.49 -13.18
C VAL A 75 7.75 -9.73 -14.46
N GLY A 76 6.84 -8.84 -14.73
CA GLY A 76 6.08 -8.85 -15.97
C GLY A 76 6.88 -8.26 -17.14
N PRO A 77 6.29 -8.17 -18.33
CA PRO A 77 6.94 -7.56 -19.48
C PRO A 77 7.13 -6.05 -19.30
N ASP A 78 8.14 -5.50 -19.95
CA ASP A 78 8.41 -4.06 -20.03
C ASP A 78 7.45 -3.41 -21.03
N VAL A 79 6.23 -3.13 -20.60
CA VAL A 79 5.18 -2.62 -21.50
C VAL A 79 4.53 -1.36 -20.95
N LEU A 80 4.61 -0.29 -21.73
CA LEU A 80 3.85 0.93 -21.52
C LEU A 80 2.54 0.87 -22.30
N LYS A 81 1.43 1.01 -21.60
CA LYS A 81 0.10 1.22 -22.20
C LYS A 81 -0.33 2.65 -22.00
N TYR A 82 -0.58 3.38 -23.07
CA TYR A 82 -1.25 4.67 -22.98
C TYR A 82 -2.63 4.67 -23.64
N ARG A 83 -3.53 5.52 -23.15
CA ARG A 83 -4.92 5.57 -23.60
C ARG A 83 -5.44 7.01 -23.58
N PRO A 84 -5.88 7.57 -24.74
CA PRO A 84 -6.53 8.87 -24.78
C PRO A 84 -7.88 8.84 -24.05
N ARG A 85 -8.26 9.95 -23.45
CA ARG A 85 -9.61 10.12 -22.87
C ARG A 85 -10.63 10.30 -23.99
N ARG A 86 -11.78 9.64 -23.82
CA ARG A 86 -12.85 9.63 -24.80
C ARG A 86 -14.17 9.98 -24.16
N ASP A 87 -15.06 10.65 -24.93
CA ASP A 87 -16.45 10.85 -24.56
C ASP A 87 -17.24 9.53 -24.68
N VAL A 88 -18.54 9.61 -24.34
CA VAL A 88 -19.47 8.47 -24.42
C VAL A 88 -19.67 7.94 -25.85
N TYR A 89 -19.33 8.73 -26.87
CA TYR A 89 -19.40 8.35 -28.29
C TYR A 89 -18.06 7.79 -28.81
N GLY A 90 -17.03 7.68 -27.96
CA GLY A 90 -15.71 7.21 -28.33
C GLY A 90 -14.83 8.25 -29.02
N ARG A 91 -15.23 9.53 -29.07
CA ARG A 91 -14.43 10.62 -29.62
C ARG A 91 -13.36 11.02 -28.61
N VAL A 92 -12.16 11.31 -29.10
CA VAL A 92 -11.05 11.76 -28.25
C VAL A 92 -11.34 13.18 -27.74
N VAL A 93 -11.45 13.34 -26.43
CA VAL A 93 -11.56 14.64 -25.74
C VAL A 93 -10.20 15.16 -25.30
N GLU A 94 -9.31 14.24 -24.89
CA GLU A 94 -7.91 14.54 -24.56
C GLU A 94 -7.02 13.46 -25.14
N PRO A 95 -5.97 13.80 -25.89
CA PRO A 95 -4.98 12.85 -26.33
C PRO A 95 -4.19 12.30 -25.13
N ALA A 96 -3.67 11.09 -25.24
CA ALA A 96 -2.70 10.60 -24.29
C ALA A 96 -1.40 11.38 -24.46
N ARG A 97 -0.77 11.78 -23.34
CA ARG A 97 0.47 12.57 -23.30
C ARG A 97 1.63 11.73 -22.80
N ILE A 98 2.64 11.57 -23.64
CA ILE A 98 3.83 10.76 -23.36
C ILE A 98 5.02 11.71 -23.25
N TRP A 99 5.75 11.60 -22.14
CA TRP A 99 7.02 12.29 -21.97
C TRP A 99 8.13 11.49 -22.61
N VAL A 100 9.01 12.14 -23.36
CA VAL A 100 10.16 11.52 -24.01
C VAL A 100 11.42 12.33 -23.68
N SER A 101 12.44 11.65 -23.17
CA SER A 101 13.71 12.24 -22.79
C SER A 101 14.86 11.30 -23.20
N ASP A 102 16.07 11.81 -23.27
CA ASP A 102 17.32 11.06 -23.40
C ASP A 102 17.72 10.36 -22.09
N ASP A 103 17.39 10.97 -20.94
CA ASP A 103 17.66 10.42 -19.62
C ASP A 103 16.48 10.69 -18.65
N LEU A 104 15.72 9.63 -18.31
CA LEU A 104 14.57 9.73 -17.42
C LEU A 104 14.95 9.87 -15.93
N ILE A 105 16.24 9.69 -15.57
CA ILE A 105 16.74 9.92 -14.21
C ILE A 105 17.00 11.41 -14.00
N LEU A 106 17.66 12.05 -14.98
CA LEU A 106 17.95 13.48 -14.94
C LEU A 106 16.71 14.32 -15.25
N HIS A 107 15.88 13.87 -16.19
CA HIS A 107 14.69 14.54 -16.69
C HIS A 107 13.44 13.67 -16.51
N PRO A 108 12.98 13.48 -15.26
CA PRO A 108 11.86 12.59 -14.96
C PRO A 108 10.56 13.08 -15.60
N ALA A 109 9.68 12.15 -15.88
CA ALA A 109 8.38 12.46 -16.46
C ALA A 109 7.56 13.36 -15.51
N PRO A 110 7.03 14.49 -16.01
CA PRO A 110 6.10 15.31 -15.22
C PRO A 110 4.84 14.53 -14.83
N ALA A 111 4.22 14.89 -13.71
CA ALA A 111 3.03 14.20 -13.16
C ALA A 111 1.83 14.14 -14.13
N ALA A 112 1.79 15.02 -15.13
CA ALA A 112 0.74 15.04 -16.16
C ALA A 112 0.98 14.06 -17.32
N ALA A 113 2.05 13.25 -17.29
CA ALA A 113 2.34 12.27 -18.33
C ALA A 113 1.55 10.97 -18.10
N ASP A 114 0.94 10.45 -19.17
CA ASP A 114 0.32 9.11 -19.18
C ASP A 114 1.38 7.99 -19.29
N GLY A 115 2.64 8.34 -19.50
CA GLY A 115 3.79 7.46 -19.58
C GLY A 115 5.04 8.17 -20.06
N SER A 116 6.18 7.47 -19.97
CA SER A 116 7.47 8.01 -20.37
C SER A 116 8.27 7.02 -21.20
N LEU A 117 9.11 7.55 -22.09
CA LEU A 117 9.99 6.79 -22.96
C LEU A 117 11.38 7.45 -22.95
N GLN A 118 12.41 6.63 -22.96
CA GLN A 118 13.77 7.07 -23.16
C GLN A 118 14.21 6.76 -24.60
N VAL A 119 14.88 7.70 -25.24
CA VAL A 119 15.33 7.62 -26.64
C VAL A 119 16.73 8.19 -26.77
N ASP A 120 17.32 8.07 -27.96
CA ASP A 120 18.62 8.64 -28.27
C ASP A 120 18.57 10.18 -28.31
N ASP A 121 19.59 10.85 -27.76
CA ASP A 121 19.68 12.31 -27.65
C ASP A 121 19.73 12.99 -29.03
N ASP A 122 20.53 12.48 -29.95
CA ASP A 122 20.64 13.06 -31.33
C ASP A 122 19.29 12.98 -32.05
N TRP A 123 18.52 11.91 -31.83
CA TRP A 123 17.19 11.76 -32.40
C TRP A 123 16.19 12.72 -31.75
N LEU A 124 16.24 12.86 -30.43
CA LEU A 124 15.38 13.77 -29.67
C LEU A 124 15.60 15.22 -30.06
N ALA A 125 16.87 15.64 -30.20
CA ALA A 125 17.26 16.99 -30.63
C ALA A 125 16.78 17.37 -32.05
N GLY A 126 16.47 16.35 -32.86
CA GLY A 126 15.94 16.57 -34.22
C GLY A 126 14.42 16.76 -34.29
N LEU A 127 13.69 16.71 -33.16
CA LEU A 127 12.23 16.86 -33.16
C LEU A 127 11.80 18.32 -33.06
N GLU A 128 10.78 18.68 -33.85
CA GLU A 128 10.14 20.00 -33.80
C GLU A 128 8.64 19.86 -33.45
N SER A 129 8.08 20.92 -32.84
CA SER A 129 6.65 20.94 -32.52
C SER A 129 5.80 20.86 -33.79
N GLY A 130 4.87 19.93 -33.84
CA GLY A 130 4.03 19.63 -34.98
C GLY A 130 4.42 18.35 -35.72
N ASP A 131 5.65 17.88 -35.59
CA ASP A 131 6.15 16.67 -36.22
C ASP A 131 5.33 15.42 -35.88
N THR A 132 5.47 14.42 -36.74
CA THR A 132 4.82 13.13 -36.57
C THR A 132 5.84 12.01 -36.31
N VAL A 133 5.66 11.30 -35.20
CA VAL A 133 6.40 10.09 -34.89
C VAL A 133 5.52 8.87 -35.20
N LYS A 134 6.01 7.92 -35.97
CA LYS A 134 5.33 6.68 -36.37
C LYS A 134 6.01 5.48 -35.77
N PHE A 135 5.23 4.46 -35.40
CA PHE A 135 5.75 3.18 -34.88
C PHE A 135 4.75 2.06 -35.08
N ARG A 136 5.19 0.82 -34.90
CA ARG A 136 4.33 -0.36 -34.73
C ARG A 136 4.23 -0.70 -33.25
N ASP A 137 3.01 -0.82 -32.73
CA ASP A 137 2.79 -1.24 -31.35
C ASP A 137 2.98 -2.77 -31.18
N THR A 138 3.05 -3.26 -29.92
CA THR A 138 3.25 -4.69 -29.61
C THR A 138 2.17 -5.62 -30.21
N ARG A 139 1.08 -5.07 -30.75
CA ARG A 139 0.01 -5.78 -31.46
C ARG A 139 0.14 -5.65 -32.97
N ASP A 140 1.31 -5.26 -33.43
CA ASP A 140 1.65 -5.07 -34.86
C ASP A 140 0.79 -4.02 -35.59
N ALA A 141 0.16 -3.12 -34.83
CA ALA A 141 -0.67 -2.06 -35.37
C ALA A 141 0.12 -0.77 -35.59
N ASN A 142 -0.02 -0.17 -36.78
CA ASN A 142 0.59 1.13 -37.07
C ASN A 142 -0.01 2.24 -36.18
N ARG A 143 0.86 3.00 -35.53
CA ARG A 143 0.55 4.11 -34.64
C ARG A 143 1.28 5.36 -35.07
N ARG A 144 0.72 6.50 -34.66
CA ARG A 144 1.37 7.79 -34.80
C ARG A 144 1.16 8.64 -33.57
N LEU A 145 2.17 9.39 -33.20
CA LEU A 145 2.17 10.41 -32.16
C LEU A 145 2.51 11.75 -32.84
N ARG A 146 1.96 12.82 -32.29
CA ARG A 146 2.31 14.18 -32.70
C ARG A 146 3.22 14.78 -31.64
N VAL A 147 4.28 15.50 -32.07
CA VAL A 147 5.11 16.29 -31.16
C VAL A 147 4.30 17.53 -30.76
N ALA A 148 3.89 17.61 -29.50
CA ALA A 148 3.09 18.72 -28.99
C ALA A 148 3.95 19.90 -28.53
N ALA A 149 5.08 19.59 -27.85
CA ALA A 149 6.03 20.60 -27.39
C ALA A 149 7.41 19.97 -27.22
N VAL A 150 8.45 20.76 -27.49
CA VAL A 150 9.86 20.43 -27.23
C VAL A 150 10.39 21.39 -26.17
N THR A 151 11.11 20.87 -25.18
CA THR A 151 11.75 21.63 -24.10
C THR A 151 13.24 21.28 -24.02
N SER A 152 13.99 21.93 -23.16
CA SER A 152 15.41 21.59 -22.91
C SER A 152 15.60 20.25 -22.18
N GLU A 153 14.54 19.67 -21.58
CA GLU A 153 14.60 18.44 -20.77
C GLU A 153 13.99 17.23 -21.48
N GLY A 154 13.31 17.46 -22.62
CA GLY A 154 12.64 16.42 -23.38
C GLY A 154 11.49 16.95 -24.22
N CYS A 155 10.64 16.07 -24.72
CA CYS A 155 9.49 16.45 -25.51
C CYS A 155 8.19 15.76 -25.10
N TRP A 156 7.08 16.40 -25.44
CA TRP A 156 5.73 15.86 -25.27
C TRP A 156 5.22 15.30 -26.59
N LEU A 157 4.88 14.00 -26.56
CA LEU A 157 4.17 13.36 -27.67
C LEU A 157 2.70 13.14 -27.30
N GLU A 158 1.81 13.38 -28.25
CA GLU A 158 0.36 13.18 -28.10
C GLU A 158 -0.17 12.07 -29.00
N GLY A 159 -0.93 11.15 -28.38
CA GLY A 159 -1.51 9.99 -29.03
C GLY A 159 -3.04 9.96 -29.02
N GLY A 160 -3.69 9.90 -30.18
CA GLY A 160 -5.17 9.79 -30.30
C GLY A 160 -5.72 8.36 -30.28
N LYS A 161 -4.86 7.34 -30.21
CA LYS A 161 -5.26 5.91 -30.17
C LYS A 161 -4.54 5.20 -29.04
N THR A 162 -5.23 4.28 -28.40
CA THR A 162 -4.60 3.38 -27.42
C THR A 162 -3.50 2.56 -28.09
N ALA A 163 -2.31 2.54 -27.51
CA ALA A 163 -1.20 1.74 -27.96
C ALA A 163 -0.46 1.07 -26.80
N TYR A 164 0.37 0.10 -27.13
CA TYR A 164 1.26 -0.62 -26.24
C TYR A 164 2.66 -0.59 -26.83
N LEU A 165 3.64 -0.11 -26.07
CA LEU A 165 5.05 -0.10 -26.46
C LEU A 165 5.82 -0.97 -25.48
N ASP A 166 6.84 -1.64 -25.96
CA ASP A 166 7.86 -2.30 -25.17
C ASP A 166 9.26 -1.71 -25.46
N ASN A 167 10.23 -2.07 -24.65
CA ASN A 167 11.61 -1.70 -24.91
C ASN A 167 12.05 -2.34 -26.23
N GLY A 168 12.71 -1.55 -27.09
CA GLY A 168 13.16 -1.98 -28.42
C GLY A 168 12.21 -1.65 -29.57
N VAL A 169 11.02 -1.12 -29.31
CA VAL A 169 10.17 -0.58 -30.37
C VAL A 169 10.90 0.57 -31.08
N MET A 170 10.89 0.52 -32.42
CA MET A 170 11.47 1.56 -33.26
C MET A 170 10.47 2.69 -33.50
N LEU A 171 10.85 3.90 -33.11
CA LEU A 171 10.15 5.15 -33.45
C LEU A 171 10.76 5.77 -34.69
N TYR A 172 9.93 6.20 -35.64
CA TYR A 172 10.34 6.86 -36.89
C TYR A 172 9.83 8.28 -36.88
N HIS A 173 10.74 9.24 -36.97
CA HIS A 173 10.44 10.67 -37.15
C HIS A 173 10.22 11.00 -38.62
N HIS A 174 9.14 11.70 -38.90
CA HIS A 174 8.79 12.22 -40.23
C HIS A 174 8.62 13.72 -40.14
N CYS A 175 9.53 14.46 -40.77
CA CYS A 175 9.40 15.91 -40.94
C CYS A 175 8.40 16.22 -42.07
N GLU A 176 7.54 17.24 -41.87
CA GLU A 176 6.67 17.73 -42.90
C GLU A 176 7.54 18.40 -44.01
N GLY A 177 7.54 17.82 -45.21
CA GLY A 177 8.27 18.35 -46.37
C GLY A 177 9.61 17.70 -46.65
N ASP A 178 10.21 16.91 -45.80
CA ASP A 178 11.44 16.15 -46.05
C ASP A 178 11.16 14.66 -46.21
N ARG A 179 11.90 13.99 -47.13
CA ARG A 179 11.87 12.54 -47.33
C ARG A 179 12.76 11.78 -46.34
N ARG A 180 13.47 12.48 -45.46
CA ARG A 180 14.35 11.84 -44.48
C ARG A 180 13.53 11.27 -43.37
N VAL A 181 13.80 10.01 -43.05
CA VAL A 181 13.22 9.28 -41.90
C VAL A 181 14.37 8.95 -40.97
N SER A 182 14.39 9.55 -39.81
CA SER A 182 15.29 9.12 -38.71
C SER A 182 14.56 8.19 -37.77
N GLY A 183 15.27 7.28 -37.14
CA GLY A 183 14.68 6.31 -36.23
C GLY A 183 15.49 6.16 -34.96
N THR A 184 14.82 5.85 -33.86
CA THR A 184 15.42 5.55 -32.57
C THR A 184 14.71 4.37 -31.91
N PHE A 185 15.40 3.63 -31.03
CA PHE A 185 14.80 2.61 -30.22
C PHE A 185 14.28 3.18 -28.91
N VAL A 186 13.12 2.70 -28.46
CA VAL A 186 12.57 3.00 -27.15
C VAL A 186 13.30 2.19 -26.09
N SER A 187 13.59 2.83 -24.97
CA SER A 187 14.10 2.22 -23.75
C SER A 187 13.46 2.88 -22.52
N GLY A 188 13.89 2.47 -21.31
CA GLY A 188 13.45 3.10 -20.07
C GLY A 188 12.00 2.77 -19.66
N ILE A 189 11.31 1.87 -20.36
CA ILE A 189 10.00 1.38 -19.93
C ILE A 189 10.22 0.39 -18.78
N PRO A 190 9.70 0.66 -17.57
CA PRO A 190 9.81 -0.28 -16.46
C PRO A 190 8.94 -1.51 -16.70
N ALA A 191 9.40 -2.64 -16.18
CA ALA A 191 8.58 -3.85 -16.15
C ALA A 191 7.29 -3.62 -15.36
N ILE A 192 6.17 -4.09 -15.87
CA ILE A 192 4.92 -4.04 -15.12
C ILE A 192 4.96 -5.04 -13.96
N GLU A 193 4.33 -4.67 -12.84
CA GLU A 193 4.15 -5.61 -11.74
C GLU A 193 3.27 -6.77 -12.20
N ASN A 194 3.82 -7.98 -12.13
CA ASN A 194 3.06 -9.19 -12.45
C ASN A 194 2.16 -9.61 -11.27
N TYR A 195 1.32 -10.61 -11.50
CA TYR A 195 0.40 -11.15 -10.50
C TYR A 195 0.04 -12.60 -10.84
N LEU A 196 -0.34 -13.36 -9.83
CA LEU A 196 -0.99 -14.65 -9.99
C LEU A 196 -2.50 -14.41 -10.11
N ARG A 197 -3.11 -14.94 -11.16
CA ARG A 197 -4.58 -14.91 -11.29
C ARG A 197 -5.14 -16.21 -10.72
N LEU A 198 -5.97 -16.09 -9.69
CA LEU A 198 -6.55 -17.20 -8.95
C LEU A 198 -8.07 -17.18 -9.07
N PHE A 199 -8.66 -18.33 -9.30
CA PHE A 199 -10.11 -18.56 -9.33
C PHE A 199 -10.51 -19.50 -8.20
N SER A 200 -11.78 -19.45 -7.81
CA SER A 200 -12.33 -20.47 -6.91
C SER A 200 -12.19 -21.87 -7.53
N GLY A 201 -11.65 -22.81 -6.78
CA GLY A 201 -11.30 -24.16 -7.22
C GLY A 201 -9.84 -24.36 -7.59
N ASP A 202 -9.08 -23.29 -7.83
CA ASP A 202 -7.65 -23.39 -8.12
C ASP A 202 -6.85 -23.89 -6.92
N ARG A 203 -5.64 -24.40 -7.20
CA ARG A 203 -4.63 -24.71 -6.20
C ARG A 203 -3.51 -23.69 -6.24
N LEU A 204 -3.07 -23.26 -5.04
CA LEU A 204 -1.93 -22.40 -4.82
C LEU A 204 -0.94 -23.12 -3.89
N ILE A 205 0.33 -23.08 -4.21
CA ILE A 205 1.41 -23.50 -3.29
C ILE A 205 2.00 -22.26 -2.64
N LEU A 206 1.89 -22.16 -1.30
CA LEU A 206 2.65 -21.21 -0.50
C LEU A 206 3.91 -21.91 -0.01
N THR A 207 5.09 -21.32 -0.26
CA THR A 207 6.38 -21.99 -0.02
C THR A 207 7.32 -21.16 0.84
N ALA A 208 8.20 -21.81 1.58
CA ALA A 208 9.31 -21.21 2.31
C ALA A 208 10.40 -20.66 1.38
N ASP A 209 10.55 -21.25 0.19
CA ASP A 209 11.54 -20.85 -0.78
C ASP A 209 11.35 -19.41 -1.25
N ALA A 210 12.36 -18.57 -1.14
CA ALA A 210 12.34 -17.16 -1.51
C ALA A 210 12.31 -16.90 -3.04
N TYR A 211 11.97 -17.89 -3.85
CA TYR A 211 11.85 -17.70 -5.30
C TYR A 211 10.61 -16.86 -5.67
N PRO A 212 10.72 -16.04 -6.72
CA PRO A 212 9.58 -15.30 -7.24
C PRO A 212 8.43 -16.23 -7.62
N GLY A 213 7.22 -15.84 -7.21
CA GLY A 213 6.00 -16.59 -7.50
C GLY A 213 5.74 -16.72 -8.99
N GLU A 214 5.22 -17.86 -9.40
CA GLU A 214 4.90 -18.21 -10.78
C GLU A 214 3.42 -18.54 -10.93
N PRO A 215 2.77 -18.16 -12.06
CA PRO A 215 1.40 -18.57 -12.36
C PRO A 215 1.31 -20.10 -12.62
N ALA A 216 0.09 -20.63 -12.52
CA ALA A 216 -0.18 -22.02 -12.89
C ALA A 216 0.22 -22.29 -14.36
N LYS A 217 0.79 -23.47 -14.59
CA LYS A 217 1.17 -23.93 -15.94
C LYS A 217 0.12 -24.92 -16.45
N TYR A 218 -0.27 -24.76 -17.71
CA TYR A 218 -1.29 -25.56 -18.35
C TYR A 218 -0.72 -26.29 -19.59
N ASP A 219 -1.27 -27.44 -19.89
CA ASP A 219 -1.01 -28.09 -21.17
C ASP A 219 -1.87 -27.50 -22.30
N GLY A 220 -1.69 -28.03 -23.54
CA GLY A 220 -2.45 -27.58 -24.69
C GLY A 220 -3.97 -27.88 -24.65
N SER A 221 -4.42 -28.71 -23.69
CA SER A 221 -5.85 -29.01 -23.45
C SER A 221 -6.47 -28.16 -22.32
N GLY A 222 -5.65 -27.37 -21.61
CA GLY A 222 -6.08 -26.58 -20.46
C GLY A 222 -6.01 -27.32 -19.13
N LEU A 223 -5.40 -28.51 -19.08
CA LEU A 223 -5.15 -29.23 -17.84
C LEU A 223 -3.98 -28.59 -17.08
N VAL A 224 -4.12 -28.44 -15.77
CA VAL A 224 -3.07 -27.89 -14.90
C VAL A 224 -1.91 -28.89 -14.82
N LEU A 225 -0.76 -28.51 -15.35
CA LEU A 225 0.51 -29.24 -15.22
C LEU A 225 1.22 -28.93 -13.89
N ALA A 226 1.15 -27.67 -13.44
CA ALA A 226 1.67 -27.23 -12.17
C ALA A 226 0.77 -26.11 -11.61
N PRO A 227 0.41 -26.15 -10.31
CA PRO A 227 -0.35 -25.08 -9.67
C PRO A 227 0.48 -23.79 -9.60
N ALA A 228 -0.21 -22.66 -9.39
CA ALA A 228 0.45 -21.42 -9.07
C ALA A 228 1.24 -21.55 -7.75
N ARG A 229 2.38 -20.86 -7.64
CA ARG A 229 3.22 -20.87 -6.44
C ARG A 229 3.65 -19.48 -6.07
N ILE A 230 3.79 -19.22 -4.77
CA ILE A 230 4.29 -17.96 -4.21
C ILE A 230 4.97 -18.24 -2.88
N SER A 231 5.99 -17.47 -2.55
CA SER A 231 6.65 -17.53 -1.23
C SER A 231 5.94 -16.65 -0.20
N CYS A 232 6.30 -16.80 1.07
CA CYS A 232 5.91 -15.89 2.15
C CYS A 232 7.13 -15.26 2.81
N THR A 233 6.89 -14.13 3.53
CA THR A 233 7.95 -13.35 4.17
C THR A 233 8.45 -13.94 5.49
N LEU A 234 7.66 -14.83 6.11
CA LEU A 234 7.96 -15.49 7.40
C LEU A 234 7.79 -17.00 7.22
N PRO A 235 8.77 -17.69 6.62
CA PRO A 235 8.66 -19.11 6.29
C PRO A 235 8.52 -20.02 7.52
N GLU A 236 9.01 -19.60 8.67
CA GLU A 236 8.94 -20.34 9.93
C GLU A 236 7.49 -20.61 10.41
N ILE A 237 6.50 -19.88 9.89
CA ILE A 237 5.10 -20.11 10.25
C ILE A 237 4.52 -21.36 9.60
N LEU A 238 5.09 -21.85 8.50
CA LEU A 238 4.54 -22.98 7.76
C LEU A 238 4.50 -24.27 8.59
N GLU A 239 5.43 -24.41 9.55
CA GLU A 239 5.47 -25.54 10.49
C GLU A 239 4.39 -25.46 11.60
N GLN A 240 3.77 -24.26 11.78
CA GLN A 240 2.78 -24.00 12.82
C GLN A 240 1.34 -24.13 12.32
N VAL A 241 1.17 -24.41 11.04
CA VAL A 241 -0.12 -24.43 10.35
C VAL A 241 -0.54 -25.86 10.04
N SER A 242 -1.84 -26.16 10.14
CA SER A 242 -2.38 -27.50 9.94
C SER A 242 -3.32 -27.59 8.72
N ALA A 243 -3.41 -28.78 8.15
CA ALA A 243 -4.40 -29.05 7.11
C ALA A 243 -5.83 -28.91 7.67
N GLY A 244 -6.71 -28.31 6.89
CA GLY A 244 -8.09 -27.98 7.25
C GLY A 244 -8.30 -26.56 7.71
N GLU A 245 -7.23 -25.83 8.04
CA GLU A 245 -7.30 -24.42 8.45
C GLU A 245 -7.54 -23.49 7.26
N SER A 246 -8.16 -22.35 7.52
CA SER A 246 -8.42 -21.32 6.53
C SER A 246 -7.23 -20.38 6.38
N ILE A 247 -7.06 -19.84 5.16
CA ILE A 247 -6.05 -18.86 4.83
C ILE A 247 -6.64 -17.76 3.94
N TRP A 248 -6.26 -16.51 4.22
CA TRP A 248 -6.74 -15.35 3.47
C TRP A 248 -5.59 -14.49 2.98
N PHE A 249 -5.76 -13.88 1.80
CA PHE A 249 -4.80 -13.01 1.16
C PHE A 249 -5.44 -11.68 0.76
N ASP A 250 -4.62 -10.60 0.74
CA ASP A 250 -4.98 -9.24 0.29
C ASP A 250 -6.26 -8.73 0.97
N ASP A 251 -6.24 -8.66 2.31
CA ASP A 251 -7.33 -8.18 3.16
C ASP A 251 -8.67 -8.93 2.90
N GLY A 252 -8.59 -10.24 2.78
CA GLY A 252 -9.76 -11.11 2.60
C GLY A 252 -10.30 -11.23 1.18
N LYS A 253 -9.63 -10.65 0.16
CA LYS A 253 -10.08 -10.73 -1.25
C LYS A 253 -9.91 -12.11 -1.88
N ILE A 254 -9.01 -12.92 -1.35
CA ILE A 254 -8.76 -14.30 -1.79
C ILE A 254 -8.74 -15.17 -0.54
N GLY A 255 -9.56 -16.20 -0.51
CA GLY A 255 -9.62 -17.16 0.60
C GLY A 255 -9.41 -18.58 0.12
N GLY A 256 -8.88 -19.41 0.99
CA GLY A 256 -8.66 -20.83 0.70
C GLY A 256 -8.65 -21.69 1.97
N ILE A 257 -8.64 -22.99 1.75
CA ILE A 257 -8.45 -24.01 2.79
C ILE A 257 -7.14 -24.73 2.50
N ILE A 258 -6.34 -24.95 3.52
CA ILE A 258 -5.08 -25.69 3.44
C ILE A 258 -5.42 -27.19 3.29
N GLU A 259 -5.17 -27.77 2.11
CA GLU A 259 -5.39 -29.19 1.84
C GLU A 259 -4.26 -30.06 2.41
N LYS A 260 -3.01 -29.52 2.38
CA LYS A 260 -1.82 -30.19 2.93
C LYS A 260 -0.88 -29.16 3.54
N ALA A 261 -0.32 -29.49 4.68
CA ALA A 261 0.75 -28.75 5.33
C ALA A 261 2.00 -29.64 5.38
N GLU A 262 3.08 -29.16 4.75
CA GLU A 262 4.40 -29.78 4.76
C GLU A 262 5.39 -28.78 5.41
N THR A 263 6.57 -29.22 5.82
CA THR A 263 7.52 -28.39 6.56
C THR A 263 7.90 -27.10 5.80
N ASP A 264 7.97 -27.16 4.48
CA ASP A 264 8.42 -26.06 3.61
C ASP A 264 7.34 -25.50 2.69
N SER A 265 6.12 -26.05 2.73
CA SER A 265 5.05 -25.64 1.81
C SER A 265 3.64 -25.97 2.30
N LEU A 266 2.68 -25.14 1.90
CA LEU A 266 1.24 -25.37 2.08
C LEU A 266 0.58 -25.52 0.73
N GLN A 267 -0.21 -26.59 0.53
CA GLN A 267 -1.11 -26.71 -0.60
C GLN A 267 -2.48 -26.16 -0.24
N ILE A 268 -2.88 -25.11 -0.92
CA ILE A 268 -4.09 -24.35 -0.63
C ILE A 268 -5.09 -24.52 -1.76
N LYS A 269 -6.31 -24.92 -1.45
CA LYS A 269 -7.44 -24.86 -2.37
C LYS A 269 -8.14 -23.52 -2.22
N ILE A 270 -8.18 -22.74 -3.29
CA ILE A 270 -8.87 -21.47 -3.30
C ILE A 270 -10.38 -21.70 -3.27
N THR A 271 -11.04 -21.17 -2.24
CA THR A 271 -12.50 -21.28 -2.04
C THR A 271 -13.23 -19.98 -2.31
N HIS A 272 -12.52 -18.84 -2.17
CA HIS A 272 -13.05 -17.52 -2.38
C HIS A 272 -12.15 -16.70 -3.32
N ALA A 273 -12.73 -16.25 -4.43
CA ALA A 273 -12.14 -15.31 -5.39
C ALA A 273 -13.24 -14.67 -6.23
N ASN A 274 -12.96 -13.51 -6.83
CA ASN A 274 -13.88 -12.89 -7.78
C ASN A 274 -14.19 -13.81 -8.97
N ALA A 275 -15.39 -13.72 -9.54
CA ALA A 275 -15.81 -14.51 -10.70
C ALA A 275 -14.87 -14.37 -11.92
N GLY A 276 -14.27 -13.20 -12.12
CA GLY A 276 -13.26 -12.94 -13.16
C GLY A 276 -11.83 -13.30 -12.78
N GLY A 277 -11.64 -13.98 -11.65
CA GLY A 277 -10.36 -14.24 -11.03
C GLY A 277 -9.81 -13.06 -10.24
N SER A 278 -9.25 -13.33 -9.07
CA SER A 278 -8.56 -12.35 -8.23
C SER A 278 -7.07 -12.31 -8.54
N LYS A 279 -6.45 -11.14 -8.39
CA LYS A 279 -5.03 -10.93 -8.66
C LYS A 279 -4.27 -10.94 -7.34
N LEU A 280 -3.44 -11.96 -7.13
CA LEU A 280 -2.50 -12.01 -6.02
C LEU A 280 -1.16 -11.43 -6.48
N ARG A 281 -0.69 -10.38 -5.79
CA ARG A 281 0.55 -9.66 -6.08
C ARG A 281 1.59 -9.90 -5.00
N SER A 282 2.77 -9.32 -5.19
CA SER A 282 3.80 -9.22 -4.16
C SER A 282 3.32 -8.40 -2.96
N ASP A 283 3.89 -8.65 -1.79
CA ASP A 283 3.70 -7.85 -0.57
C ASP A 283 2.24 -7.74 -0.09
N LYS A 284 1.42 -8.77 -0.35
CA LYS A 284 0.03 -8.83 0.12
C LYS A 284 -0.06 -9.54 1.47
N GLY A 285 -0.85 -8.97 2.39
CA GLY A 285 -1.09 -9.57 3.70
C GLY A 285 -1.63 -10.98 3.58
N ILE A 286 -1.19 -11.85 4.48
CA ILE A 286 -1.70 -13.22 4.66
C ILE A 286 -2.22 -13.31 6.09
N ASN A 287 -3.46 -13.79 6.25
CA ASN A 287 -4.09 -14.04 7.53
C ASN A 287 -4.40 -15.53 7.68
N LEU A 288 -4.20 -16.06 8.87
CA LEU A 288 -4.38 -17.46 9.27
C LEU A 288 -5.24 -17.50 10.54
N PRO A 289 -6.56 -17.25 10.43
CA PRO A 289 -7.42 -17.02 11.58
C PRO A 289 -7.61 -18.25 12.50
N ASP A 290 -7.40 -19.45 11.97
CA ASP A 290 -7.55 -20.70 12.71
C ASP A 290 -6.23 -21.16 13.36
N SER A 291 -5.08 -20.57 12.97
CA SER A 291 -3.75 -20.97 13.42
C SER A 291 -3.31 -20.16 14.64
N SER A 292 -2.66 -20.81 15.59
CA SER A 292 -2.00 -20.12 16.71
C SER A 292 -0.52 -19.91 16.38
N LEU A 293 -0.22 -18.73 15.82
CA LEU A 293 1.14 -18.39 15.40
C LEU A 293 1.97 -17.84 16.55
N GLU A 294 3.10 -18.46 16.83
CA GLU A 294 4.12 -17.96 17.76
C GLU A 294 5.12 -17.10 16.98
N LEU A 295 4.87 -15.79 16.92
CA LEU A 295 5.72 -14.82 16.27
C LEU A 295 6.28 -13.83 17.31
N PRO A 296 7.54 -13.39 17.17
CA PRO A 296 8.09 -12.37 18.07
C PRO A 296 7.34 -11.06 17.89
N ALA A 297 6.89 -10.43 18.98
CA ALA A 297 6.16 -9.16 18.96
C ALA A 297 6.91 -8.04 18.23
N LEU A 298 8.23 -8.02 18.38
CA LEU A 298 9.12 -7.05 17.73
C LEU A 298 10.04 -7.76 16.75
N THR A 299 9.92 -7.43 15.49
CA THR A 299 10.84 -7.86 14.45
C THR A 299 12.24 -7.25 14.65
N ARG A 300 13.24 -7.76 13.93
CA ARG A 300 14.57 -7.14 13.90
C ARG A 300 14.52 -5.69 13.42
N LYS A 301 13.64 -5.39 12.45
CA LYS A 301 13.41 -4.03 11.96
C LYS A 301 12.80 -3.16 13.04
N ASP A 302 11.75 -3.61 13.72
CA ASP A 302 11.11 -2.83 14.78
C ASP A 302 12.09 -2.47 15.89
N ARG A 303 12.97 -3.38 16.28
CA ARG A 303 14.03 -3.12 17.29
C ARG A 303 15.02 -2.04 16.81
N ALA A 304 15.38 -2.03 15.53
CA ALA A 304 16.24 -0.98 14.96
C ALA A 304 15.50 0.36 14.89
N ASP A 305 14.22 0.35 14.53
CA ASP A 305 13.40 1.56 14.43
C ASP A 305 13.12 2.20 15.81
N LEU A 306 13.09 1.39 16.89
CA LEU A 306 12.79 1.87 18.24
C LEU A 306 13.77 2.94 18.75
N GLU A 307 15.03 2.95 18.32
CA GLU A 307 15.98 4.02 18.67
C GLU A 307 15.50 5.38 18.15
N PHE A 308 14.98 5.39 16.92
CA PHE A 308 14.39 6.59 16.34
C PHE A 308 13.05 6.95 16.98
N VAL A 309 12.18 5.94 17.17
CA VAL A 309 10.82 6.08 17.72
C VAL A 309 10.87 6.67 19.14
N ALA A 310 11.69 6.12 20.02
CA ALA A 310 11.79 6.56 21.42
C ALA A 310 12.18 8.03 21.54
N THR A 311 13.02 8.53 20.60
CA THR A 311 13.52 9.91 20.62
C THR A 311 12.53 10.92 20.01
N HIS A 312 11.69 10.49 19.06
CA HIS A 312 10.91 11.40 18.22
C HIS A 312 9.40 11.29 18.39
N ALA A 313 8.88 10.14 18.84
CA ALA A 313 7.45 9.91 18.95
C ALA A 313 6.89 10.29 20.32
N ASP A 314 5.66 10.81 20.32
CA ASP A 314 4.86 10.94 21.55
C ASP A 314 4.17 9.61 21.88
N ILE A 315 3.91 8.78 20.86
CA ILE A 315 3.16 7.52 20.96
C ILE A 315 3.84 6.47 20.06
N VAL A 316 4.01 5.26 20.59
CA VAL A 316 4.43 4.07 19.82
C VAL A 316 3.28 3.07 19.76
N ALA A 317 2.96 2.58 18.56
CA ALA A 317 1.95 1.54 18.38
C ALA A 317 2.60 0.18 18.14
N LEU A 318 2.19 -0.83 18.92
CA LEU A 318 2.61 -2.22 18.80
C LEU A 318 1.65 -2.98 17.88
N SER A 319 2.11 -3.31 16.68
CA SER A 319 1.35 -4.12 15.73
C SER A 319 1.28 -5.58 16.17
N PHE A 320 0.14 -6.22 15.92
CA PHE A 320 -0.11 -7.64 16.25
C PHE A 320 0.15 -7.96 17.72
N ALA A 321 -0.30 -7.07 18.64
CA ALA A 321 -0.27 -7.36 20.06
C ALA A 321 -1.20 -8.53 20.39
N ASN A 322 -0.66 -9.68 20.77
CA ASN A 322 -1.39 -10.93 21.00
C ASN A 322 -1.32 -11.42 22.43
N THR A 323 -0.25 -11.08 23.17
CA THR A 323 0.02 -11.60 24.51
C THR A 323 0.58 -10.52 25.43
N VAL A 324 0.54 -10.79 26.73
CA VAL A 324 1.20 -9.93 27.75
C VAL A 324 2.71 -9.83 27.52
N GLU A 325 3.32 -10.90 27.04
CA GLU A 325 4.75 -10.97 26.75
C GLU A 325 5.14 -10.03 25.60
N ASP A 326 4.24 -9.79 24.67
CA ASP A 326 4.45 -8.82 23.59
C ASP A 326 4.56 -7.40 24.15
N VAL A 327 3.68 -7.06 25.08
CA VAL A 327 3.70 -5.75 25.74
C VAL A 327 4.98 -5.60 26.57
N ARG A 328 5.37 -6.61 27.32
CA ARG A 328 6.62 -6.63 28.13
C ARG A 328 7.84 -6.49 27.23
N SER A 329 7.88 -7.18 26.10
CA SER A 329 8.97 -7.10 25.13
C SER A 329 9.14 -5.68 24.58
N LEU A 330 8.04 -4.97 24.27
CA LEU A 330 8.10 -3.57 23.84
C LEU A 330 8.62 -2.67 24.98
N LYS A 331 8.10 -2.81 26.20
CA LYS A 331 8.53 -2.04 27.37
C LYS A 331 10.03 -2.21 27.63
N GLN A 332 10.51 -3.47 27.65
CA GLN A 332 11.93 -3.75 27.84
C GLN A 332 12.80 -3.15 26.73
N ALA A 333 12.34 -3.19 25.47
CA ALA A 333 13.06 -2.60 24.37
C ALA A 333 13.15 -1.08 24.48
N LEU A 334 12.06 -0.40 24.90
CA LEU A 334 12.06 1.05 25.16
C LEU A 334 12.97 1.41 26.35
N ASP A 335 12.94 0.64 27.43
CA ASP A 335 13.83 0.84 28.58
C ASP A 335 15.31 0.69 28.20
N GLN A 336 15.65 -0.21 27.30
CA GLN A 336 17.02 -0.38 26.79
C GLN A 336 17.52 0.81 25.96
N VAL A 337 16.65 1.47 25.19
CA VAL A 337 16.99 2.70 24.47
C VAL A 337 17.29 3.84 25.45
N GLY A 338 16.58 3.88 26.58
CA GLY A 338 16.87 4.80 27.68
C GLY A 338 16.50 6.26 27.45
N GLU A 339 16.07 6.64 26.26
CA GLU A 339 15.65 8.00 25.90
C GLU A 339 14.16 7.98 25.52
N GLY A 340 13.40 8.85 26.19
CA GLY A 340 11.97 9.00 25.94
C GLY A 340 11.13 7.83 26.52
N GLN A 341 9.91 8.12 26.84
CA GLN A 341 8.91 7.10 27.20
C GLN A 341 7.62 7.42 26.45
N PRO A 342 7.51 7.07 25.16
CA PRO A 342 6.29 7.29 24.40
C PRO A 342 5.14 6.49 25.02
N ALA A 343 3.91 7.03 24.93
CA ALA A 343 2.72 6.27 25.27
C ALA A 343 2.61 5.01 24.38
N ILE A 344 2.18 3.90 24.97
CA ILE A 344 2.06 2.62 24.24
C ILE A 344 0.63 2.46 23.75
N VAL A 345 0.45 2.17 22.46
CA VAL A 345 -0.83 1.80 21.87
C VAL A 345 -0.77 0.34 21.41
N LEU A 346 -1.70 -0.47 21.93
CA LEU A 346 -1.86 -1.86 21.54
C LEU A 346 -2.78 -1.94 20.32
N LYS A 347 -2.31 -2.49 19.22
CA LYS A 347 -3.13 -2.70 18.01
C LYS A 347 -3.76 -4.09 18.06
N ILE A 348 -5.09 -4.12 18.14
CA ILE A 348 -5.87 -5.35 18.14
C ILE A 348 -6.25 -5.69 16.70
N GLU A 349 -5.53 -6.66 16.15
CA GLU A 349 -5.56 -7.07 14.74
C GLU A 349 -5.99 -8.52 14.57
N THR A 350 -5.97 -9.31 15.64
CA THR A 350 -6.22 -10.76 15.64
C THR A 350 -7.21 -11.18 16.72
N MET A 351 -7.79 -12.37 16.56
CA MET A 351 -8.63 -12.97 17.58
C MET A 351 -7.85 -13.33 18.86
N ALA A 352 -6.56 -13.65 18.74
CA ALA A 352 -5.69 -13.89 19.89
C ALA A 352 -5.51 -12.60 20.71
N GLY A 353 -5.18 -11.47 20.04
CA GLY A 353 -5.08 -10.18 20.69
C GLY A 353 -6.37 -9.73 21.37
N PHE A 354 -7.51 -9.95 20.74
CA PHE A 354 -8.81 -9.68 21.37
C PHE A 354 -9.04 -10.50 22.64
N ARG A 355 -8.79 -11.81 22.62
CA ARG A 355 -9.00 -12.70 23.77
C ARG A 355 -8.12 -12.34 24.97
N HIS A 356 -6.88 -11.91 24.72
CA HIS A 356 -5.92 -11.55 25.76
C HIS A 356 -5.91 -10.05 26.10
N LEU A 357 -6.81 -9.27 25.49
CA LEU A 357 -6.86 -7.82 25.70
C LEU A 357 -6.95 -7.41 27.17
N PRO A 358 -7.77 -8.03 28.03
CA PRO A 358 -7.82 -7.66 29.43
C PRO A 358 -6.46 -7.76 30.15
N ASP A 359 -5.72 -8.85 29.93
CA ASP A 359 -4.42 -9.06 30.56
C ASP A 359 -3.36 -8.11 29.98
N MET A 360 -3.38 -7.86 28.66
CA MET A 360 -2.50 -6.90 28.00
C MET A 360 -2.77 -5.47 28.47
N LEU A 361 -4.03 -5.09 28.71
CA LEU A 361 -4.39 -3.79 29.26
C LEU A 361 -3.79 -3.60 30.66
N LEU A 362 -3.93 -4.57 31.55
CA LEU A 362 -3.34 -4.52 32.88
C LEU A 362 -1.81 -4.32 32.84
N GLU A 363 -1.13 -5.01 31.94
CA GLU A 363 0.31 -4.83 31.73
C GLU A 363 0.63 -3.44 31.15
N ALA A 364 -0.10 -2.98 30.15
CA ALA A 364 0.12 -1.69 29.50
C ALA A 364 -0.15 -0.50 30.44
N MET A 365 -1.14 -0.61 31.31
CA MET A 365 -1.51 0.42 32.32
C MET A 365 -0.40 0.64 33.36
N SER A 366 0.58 -0.22 33.48
CA SER A 366 1.76 0.03 34.30
C SER A 366 2.76 1.00 33.66
N SER A 367 2.57 1.35 32.39
CA SER A 367 3.31 2.40 31.69
C SER A 367 2.71 3.80 32.00
N PRO A 368 3.46 4.90 31.79
CA PRO A 368 2.96 6.25 32.08
C PRO A 368 1.68 6.64 31.34
N ALA A 369 1.50 6.12 30.12
CA ALA A 369 0.28 6.26 29.33
C ALA A 369 0.15 5.09 28.34
N CYS A 370 -1.09 4.64 28.12
CA CYS A 370 -1.40 3.59 27.16
C CYS A 370 -2.72 3.87 26.43
N GLY A 371 -2.95 3.16 25.33
CA GLY A 371 -4.16 3.21 24.51
C GLY A 371 -4.35 1.92 23.72
N VAL A 372 -5.50 1.80 23.06
CA VAL A 372 -5.83 0.65 22.20
C VAL A 372 -6.21 1.17 20.82
N MET A 373 -5.78 0.49 19.76
CA MET A 373 -6.24 0.73 18.40
C MET A 373 -7.03 -0.49 17.91
N ILE A 374 -8.27 -0.25 17.52
CA ILE A 374 -9.08 -1.27 16.83
C ILE A 374 -8.67 -1.25 15.35
N ALA A 375 -7.78 -2.16 14.97
CA ALA A 375 -7.26 -2.25 13.60
C ALA A 375 -8.17 -3.12 12.73
N ARG A 376 -9.30 -2.55 12.35
CA ARG A 376 -10.45 -3.24 11.76
C ARG A 376 -10.17 -3.97 10.45
N GLY A 377 -9.13 -3.57 9.70
CA GLY A 377 -8.75 -4.23 8.45
C GLY A 377 -8.37 -5.68 8.65
N ASP A 378 -7.35 -5.95 9.45
CA ASP A 378 -6.89 -7.30 9.76
C ASP A 378 -7.89 -8.01 10.69
N LEU A 379 -8.44 -7.33 11.71
CA LEU A 379 -9.39 -7.92 12.64
C LEU A 379 -10.65 -8.46 11.95
N ALA A 380 -11.16 -7.79 10.90
CA ALA A 380 -12.32 -8.25 10.15
C ALA A 380 -12.04 -9.55 9.37
N VAL A 381 -10.82 -9.73 8.88
CA VAL A 381 -10.41 -10.97 8.19
C VAL A 381 -10.25 -12.12 9.18
N GLU A 382 -9.71 -11.82 10.36
CA GLU A 382 -9.48 -12.78 11.44
C GLU A 382 -10.79 -13.28 12.09
N SER A 383 -11.75 -12.38 12.29
CA SER A 383 -12.99 -12.71 13.01
C SER A 383 -14.16 -13.11 12.10
N GLY A 384 -14.07 -12.80 10.82
CA GLY A 384 -15.22 -12.72 9.92
C GLY A 384 -15.94 -11.38 10.05
N PHE A 385 -16.43 -10.87 8.91
CA PHE A 385 -17.07 -9.54 8.85
C PHE A 385 -18.34 -9.45 9.70
N GLU A 386 -19.07 -10.56 9.88
CA GLU A 386 -20.28 -10.65 10.67
C GLU A 386 -20.05 -10.43 12.16
N ARG A 387 -18.86 -10.76 12.67
CA ARG A 387 -18.51 -10.59 14.08
C ARG A 387 -17.82 -9.29 14.40
N LEU A 388 -17.34 -8.56 13.39
CA LEU A 388 -16.53 -7.34 13.58
C LEU A 388 -17.24 -6.31 14.48
N ALA A 389 -18.55 -6.09 14.26
CA ALA A 389 -19.31 -5.11 15.04
C ALA A 389 -19.38 -5.46 16.53
N GLU A 390 -19.58 -6.76 16.86
CA GLU A 390 -19.56 -7.28 18.23
C GLU A 390 -18.20 -7.02 18.89
N LEU A 391 -17.11 -7.38 18.22
CA LEU A 391 -15.76 -7.21 18.75
C LEU A 391 -15.40 -5.73 18.99
N GLN A 392 -15.81 -4.84 18.09
CA GLN A 392 -15.64 -3.41 18.28
C GLN A 392 -16.31 -2.91 19.57
N GLU A 393 -17.55 -3.34 19.81
CA GLU A 393 -18.30 -3.00 21.02
C GLU A 393 -17.61 -3.52 22.28
N GLU A 394 -17.19 -4.77 22.29
CA GLU A 394 -16.52 -5.38 23.44
C GLU A 394 -15.18 -4.69 23.74
N ILE A 395 -14.38 -4.35 22.73
CA ILE A 395 -13.13 -3.61 22.92
C ILE A 395 -13.41 -2.22 23.50
N LEU A 396 -14.44 -1.50 23.00
CA LEU A 396 -14.84 -0.19 23.55
C LEU A 396 -15.22 -0.32 25.03
N TRP A 397 -16.04 -1.31 25.42
CA TRP A 397 -16.47 -1.49 26.80
C TRP A 397 -15.31 -1.87 27.73
N LEU A 398 -14.39 -2.73 27.29
CA LEU A 398 -13.20 -3.08 28.06
C LEU A 398 -12.31 -1.86 28.31
N CYS A 399 -12.07 -1.05 27.26
CA CYS A 399 -11.26 0.14 27.36
C CYS A 399 -11.93 1.25 28.18
N GLU A 400 -13.25 1.43 28.06
CA GLU A 400 -14.04 2.34 28.88
C GLU A 400 -13.94 1.97 30.36
N ALA A 401 -14.12 0.68 30.69
CA ALA A 401 -13.99 0.17 32.06
C ALA A 401 -12.57 0.36 32.64
N ALA A 402 -11.55 0.28 31.81
CA ALA A 402 -10.15 0.51 32.16
C ALA A 402 -9.72 1.98 32.14
N HIS A 403 -10.57 2.90 31.69
CA HIS A 403 -10.25 4.32 31.42
C HIS A 403 -9.07 4.48 30.43
N VAL A 404 -9.00 3.62 29.41
CA VAL A 404 -7.96 3.61 28.39
C VAL A 404 -8.54 4.14 27.07
N PRO A 405 -7.91 5.17 26.43
CA PRO A 405 -8.41 5.72 25.19
C PRO A 405 -8.32 4.75 24.03
N VAL A 406 -9.30 4.84 23.12
CA VAL A 406 -9.42 3.97 21.95
C VAL A 406 -9.22 4.79 20.67
N ILE A 407 -8.47 4.22 19.73
CA ILE A 407 -8.32 4.71 18.37
C ILE A 407 -9.17 3.84 17.43
N TRP A 408 -10.16 4.46 16.81
CA TRP A 408 -10.98 3.82 15.77
C TRP A 408 -10.25 3.90 14.43
N ALA A 409 -9.75 2.76 13.94
CA ALA A 409 -8.80 2.76 12.84
C ALA A 409 -9.28 1.94 11.63
N THR A 410 -8.66 2.24 10.50
CA THR A 410 -8.81 1.63 9.16
C THR A 410 -10.19 1.86 8.52
N GLN A 411 -10.17 2.14 7.21
CA GLN A 411 -11.36 2.27 6.35
C GLN A 411 -12.40 3.32 6.79
N VAL A 412 -12.03 4.31 7.60
CA VAL A 412 -12.91 5.43 7.95
C VAL A 412 -12.85 6.46 6.83
N LEU A 413 -14.00 6.81 6.25
CA LEU A 413 -14.13 7.76 5.14
C LEU A 413 -13.12 7.52 4.00
N GLU A 414 -12.76 6.27 3.76
CA GLU A 414 -11.69 5.92 2.82
C GLU A 414 -12.06 6.26 1.38
N ASN A 415 -13.33 6.08 0.99
CA ASN A 415 -13.79 6.45 -0.33
C ASN A 415 -13.81 7.97 -0.52
N LEU A 416 -14.20 8.73 0.52
CA LEU A 416 -14.08 10.19 0.51
C LEU A 416 -12.62 10.61 0.31
N ALA A 417 -11.68 10.04 1.07
CA ALA A 417 -10.26 10.36 0.96
C ALA A 417 -9.67 10.04 -0.43
N LYS A 418 -10.13 8.96 -1.07
CA LYS A 418 -9.64 8.49 -2.38
C LYS A 418 -10.32 9.16 -3.57
N THR A 419 -11.62 9.43 -3.50
CA THR A 419 -12.42 9.84 -4.66
C THR A 419 -13.14 11.19 -4.51
N GLY A 420 -13.11 11.80 -3.33
CA GLY A 420 -13.80 13.04 -3.01
C GLY A 420 -15.31 12.88 -2.76
N ALA A 421 -15.84 11.65 -2.70
CA ALA A 421 -17.25 11.40 -2.46
C ALA A 421 -17.46 10.27 -1.44
N PRO A 422 -18.10 10.51 -0.28
CA PRO A 422 -18.33 9.49 0.72
C PRO A 422 -19.49 8.57 0.33
N THR A 423 -19.49 7.35 0.83
CA THR A 423 -20.66 6.48 0.83
C THR A 423 -21.49 6.69 2.10
N ARG A 424 -22.78 6.31 2.06
CA ARG A 424 -23.63 6.36 3.27
C ARG A 424 -23.09 5.47 4.39
N ALA A 425 -22.52 4.31 4.04
CA ALA A 425 -21.96 3.39 5.02
C ALA A 425 -20.77 4.02 5.75
N GLU A 426 -19.87 4.72 5.05
CA GLU A 426 -18.74 5.42 5.66
C GLU A 426 -19.16 6.55 6.59
N ILE A 427 -20.23 7.30 6.26
CA ILE A 427 -20.76 8.32 7.16
C ILE A 427 -21.33 7.69 8.43
N THR A 428 -22.04 6.56 8.31
CA THR A 428 -22.57 5.83 9.47
C THR A 428 -21.43 5.27 10.34
N ASP A 429 -20.38 4.73 9.73
CA ASP A 429 -19.19 4.25 10.42
C ASP A 429 -18.44 5.39 11.14
N ALA A 430 -18.29 6.54 10.48
CA ALA A 430 -17.68 7.74 11.09
C ALA A 430 -18.52 8.22 12.30
N ALA A 431 -19.86 8.15 12.22
CA ALA A 431 -20.71 8.46 13.36
C ALA A 431 -20.55 7.48 14.53
N MET A 432 -20.34 6.19 14.25
CA MET A 432 -20.01 5.19 15.29
C MET A 432 -18.66 5.45 15.94
N ALA A 433 -17.71 5.97 15.17
CA ALA A 433 -16.36 6.28 15.65
C ALA A 433 -16.32 7.40 16.71
N HIS A 434 -17.39 8.21 16.86
CA HIS A 434 -17.53 9.19 17.97
C HIS A 434 -17.50 8.56 19.38
N ARG A 435 -17.61 7.26 19.48
CA ARG A 435 -17.48 6.53 20.76
C ARG A 435 -16.05 6.29 21.18
N SER A 436 -15.11 6.60 20.32
CA SER A 436 -13.67 6.52 20.59
C SER A 436 -13.05 7.93 20.75
N GLU A 437 -11.95 8.03 21.45
CA GLU A 437 -11.24 9.28 21.70
C GLU A 437 -10.45 9.77 20.48
N CYS A 438 -10.17 8.86 19.54
CA CYS A 438 -9.42 9.19 18.33
C CYS A 438 -9.92 8.39 17.13
N VAL A 439 -10.03 9.07 15.99
CA VAL A 439 -10.37 8.44 14.70
C VAL A 439 -9.20 8.56 13.75
N MET A 440 -8.78 7.46 13.14
CA MET A 440 -7.68 7.41 12.19
C MET A 440 -8.16 7.45 10.74
N LEU A 441 -7.65 8.41 9.99
CA LEU A 441 -7.84 8.53 8.55
C LEU A 441 -6.58 8.03 7.80
N ASN A 442 -6.79 7.35 6.68
CA ASN A 442 -5.74 6.97 5.76
C ASN A 442 -5.42 8.10 4.77
N LYS A 443 -4.25 8.01 4.11
CA LYS A 443 -3.81 8.91 3.05
C LYS A 443 -4.71 8.83 1.80
N GLY A 444 -4.82 9.95 1.09
CA GLY A 444 -5.55 10.05 -0.18
C GLY A 444 -5.52 11.47 -0.75
N PRO A 445 -5.82 11.67 -2.03
CA PRO A 445 -5.79 12.98 -2.68
C PRO A 445 -6.79 14.00 -2.09
N HIS A 446 -7.85 13.51 -1.42
CA HIS A 446 -8.86 14.36 -0.78
C HIS A 446 -8.77 14.33 0.76
N ILE A 447 -7.57 14.02 1.33
CA ILE A 447 -7.41 13.82 2.77
C ILE A 447 -7.73 15.09 3.57
N VAL A 448 -7.37 16.27 3.11
CA VAL A 448 -7.65 17.56 3.78
C VAL A 448 -9.16 17.79 3.91
N GLU A 449 -9.92 17.52 2.84
CA GLU A 449 -11.38 17.60 2.86
C GLU A 449 -12.00 16.54 3.77
N THR A 450 -11.40 15.36 3.82
CA THR A 450 -11.83 14.27 4.71
C THR A 450 -11.67 14.63 6.18
N VAL A 451 -10.52 15.23 6.55
CA VAL A 451 -10.29 15.74 7.91
C VAL A 451 -11.36 16.77 8.27
N ARG A 452 -11.57 17.78 7.43
CA ARG A 452 -12.58 18.80 7.65
C ARG A 452 -14.00 18.22 7.77
N THR A 453 -14.34 17.19 7.00
CA THR A 453 -15.66 16.53 7.06
C THR A 453 -15.84 15.77 8.37
N LEU A 454 -14.78 15.20 8.93
CA LEU A 454 -14.83 14.48 10.20
C LEU A 454 -14.83 15.44 11.41
N ASP A 455 -14.23 16.63 11.28
CA ASP A 455 -14.16 17.65 12.32
C ASP A 455 -15.49 18.40 12.51
N ASN A 456 -16.35 18.45 11.47
CA ASN A 456 -17.68 19.08 11.50
C ASN A 456 -18.78 18.14 12.04
#